data_5936ea09b2f831c29d221bc403799d0d
#
_entry.id   5936ea09b2f831c29d221bc403799d0d
#
_cell.length_a   1.000
_cell.length_b   1.000
_cell.length_c   1.000
_cell.angle_alpha   90.00
_cell.angle_beta   90.00
_cell.angle_gamma   90.00
#
_symmetry.space_group_name_H-M   'P 1'
#
loop_
_entity.id
_entity.type
_entity.pdbx_description
1 polymer ?
#
loop_
_entity_poly.entity_id
_entity_poly.type
_entity_poly.pdbx_seq_one_letter_code
_entity_poly.pdbx_strand_id
1 'polypeptide(L)'
;MSAALQRRIRDAFAMLLAATLFAVAAFAQSYPSRVIKLIVPFSPGGQPDTIARIIAQHLSTSVGTTIIDNRPGANTTIGTKAAAAAEPDGYTLLFGSSTSLALAPALKGGDYDPVRSFAPIALISSAPFILAVGPSVPARTVAEFIAYAKAHPGKLNFAAPTGGPPHVAGEMFKAATGIDIVPVSYRAMNQAFTDLIAGQMDMIFDAPALLLPFIRDGKARALVVMNARRTADLPDVPTMAESGLPALSLTVWNGLVAPAGTPEVIVTRLNAAINDGLRSPDIKAALANLGSEPLMGSPQEFAAFIASEAKKWADTVRSAGLKME
;
A
#
# COMPACT_ATOMS: atom_id res chain seq x y z
N MET A 1 48.51 26.51 38.65
CA MET A 1 47.25 26.97 38.06
C MET A 1 46.38 27.45 39.18
N SER A 2 46.01 28.72 39.20
CA SER A 2 45.34 29.32 40.37
C SER A 2 43.91 28.79 40.53
N ALA A 3 43.43 28.63 41.75
CA ALA A 3 42.05 28.15 42.03
C ALA A 3 40.97 29.00 41.34
N ALA A 4 41.25 30.28 41.08
CA ALA A 4 40.38 31.21 40.37
C ALA A 4 40.25 30.86 38.88
N LEU A 5 41.32 30.33 38.23
CA LEU A 5 41.31 29.90 36.83
C LEU A 5 40.52 28.59 36.66
N GLN A 6 40.68 27.65 37.59
CA GLN A 6 39.93 26.40 37.59
C GLN A 6 38.42 26.64 37.79
N ARG A 7 38.03 27.56 38.62
CA ARG A 7 36.64 27.94 38.83
C ARG A 7 36.02 28.56 37.57
N ARG A 8 36.74 29.48 36.89
CA ARG A 8 36.26 30.07 35.62
C ARG A 8 36.09 29.04 34.50
N ILE A 9 37.01 28.08 34.37
CA ILE A 9 36.92 26.99 33.37
C ILE A 9 35.71 26.10 33.66
N ARG A 10 35.48 25.74 34.93
CA ARG A 10 34.34 24.93 35.36
C ARG A 10 33.00 25.63 35.08
N ASP A 11 32.91 26.92 35.39
CA ASP A 11 31.71 27.73 35.22
C ASP A 11 31.41 27.95 33.72
N ALA A 12 32.43 28.15 32.88
CA ALA A 12 32.31 28.22 31.42
C ALA A 12 31.84 26.88 30.81
N PHE A 13 32.37 25.75 31.32
CA PHE A 13 31.96 24.42 30.86
C PHE A 13 30.51 24.09 31.25
N ALA A 14 30.11 24.49 32.47
CA ALA A 14 28.73 24.36 32.94
C ALA A 14 27.73 25.20 32.11
N MET A 15 28.10 26.44 31.74
CA MET A 15 27.29 27.28 30.86
C MET A 15 27.19 26.74 29.45
N LEU A 16 28.29 26.19 28.92
CA LEU A 16 28.27 25.57 27.59
C LEU A 16 27.39 24.31 27.55
N LEU A 17 27.47 23.49 28.60
CA LEU A 17 26.63 22.28 28.76
C LEU A 17 25.15 22.64 28.93
N ALA A 18 24.83 23.67 29.69
CA ALA A 18 23.48 24.19 29.86
C ALA A 18 22.93 24.77 28.55
N ALA A 19 23.75 25.51 27.78
CA ALA A 19 23.37 26.08 26.50
C ALA A 19 23.08 24.99 25.45
N THR A 20 23.87 23.90 25.42
CA THR A 20 23.63 22.74 24.52
C THR A 20 22.37 21.97 24.92
N LEU A 21 22.09 21.78 26.20
CA LEU A 21 20.86 21.15 26.69
C LEU A 21 19.60 21.99 26.36
N PHE A 22 19.69 23.32 26.48
CA PHE A 22 18.60 24.23 26.09
C PHE A 22 18.35 24.26 24.58
N ALA A 23 19.39 24.19 23.75
CA ALA A 23 19.27 24.15 22.31
C ALA A 23 18.57 22.85 21.83
N VAL A 24 18.86 21.69 22.42
CA VAL A 24 18.21 20.41 22.12
C VAL A 24 16.73 20.43 22.54
N ALA A 25 16.39 21.05 23.66
CA ALA A 25 15.01 21.17 24.12
C ALA A 25 14.15 22.12 23.27
N ALA A 26 14.75 23.16 22.66
CA ALA A 26 14.05 24.13 21.83
C ALA A 26 13.58 23.52 20.47
N PHE A 27 14.30 22.54 19.93
CA PHE A 27 13.90 21.83 18.68
C PHE A 27 12.77 20.82 18.89
N ALA A 28 12.56 20.34 20.12
CA ALA A 28 11.54 19.32 20.41
C ALA A 28 10.11 19.89 20.62
N GLN A 29 9.96 21.21 20.75
CA GLN A 29 8.69 21.79 21.22
C GLN A 29 7.71 22.25 20.16
N SER A 30 8.00 22.19 18.88
CA SER A 30 7.12 22.81 17.86
C SER A 30 6.78 21.97 16.61
N TYR A 31 7.01 20.67 16.62
CA TYR A 31 6.53 19.83 15.51
C TYR A 31 5.02 19.56 15.63
N PRO A 32 4.20 19.77 14.57
CA PRO A 32 4.56 20.49 13.36
C PRO A 32 4.41 22.01 13.52
N SER A 33 5.33 22.80 12.98
CA SER A 33 5.26 24.27 12.91
C SER A 33 4.86 24.78 11.52
N ARG A 34 4.77 23.89 10.54
CA ARG A 34 4.39 24.15 9.14
C ARG A 34 3.59 23.00 8.57
N VAL A 35 3.07 23.19 7.38
CA VAL A 35 2.25 22.18 6.66
C VAL A 35 3.05 20.90 6.42
N ILE A 36 2.44 19.75 6.72
CA ILE A 36 2.93 18.42 6.38
C ILE A 36 2.49 18.09 4.97
N LYS A 37 3.40 17.63 4.13
CA LYS A 37 3.12 17.16 2.78
C LYS A 37 3.05 15.63 2.76
N LEU A 38 1.93 15.08 2.32
CA LEU A 38 1.76 13.65 2.11
C LEU A 38 1.85 13.36 0.61
N ILE A 39 2.99 12.82 0.18
CA ILE A 39 3.17 12.34 -1.20
C ILE A 39 2.35 11.07 -1.38
N VAL A 40 1.47 11.08 -2.38
CA VAL A 40 0.65 9.94 -2.80
C VAL A 40 1.12 9.52 -4.21
N PRO A 41 1.79 8.36 -4.36
CA PRO A 41 2.37 7.96 -5.64
C PRO A 41 1.35 7.36 -6.62
N PHE A 42 0.09 7.78 -6.51
CA PHE A 42 -1.04 7.33 -7.32
C PHE A 42 -1.80 8.52 -7.91
N SER A 43 -2.52 8.26 -9.01
CA SER A 43 -3.42 9.23 -9.60
C SER A 43 -4.56 9.57 -8.64
N PRO A 44 -5.05 10.82 -8.65
CA PRO A 44 -6.21 11.20 -7.86
C PRO A 44 -7.45 10.35 -8.17
N GLY A 45 -8.28 10.10 -7.14
CA GLY A 45 -9.59 9.44 -7.26
C GLY A 45 -9.56 7.91 -7.21
N GLY A 46 -8.39 7.28 -7.19
CA GLY A 46 -8.27 5.84 -6.92
C GLY A 46 -8.40 5.50 -5.44
N GLN A 47 -8.58 4.20 -5.12
CA GLN A 47 -8.68 3.73 -3.73
C GLN A 47 -7.52 4.21 -2.84
N PRO A 48 -6.22 4.10 -3.25
CA PRO A 48 -5.11 4.58 -2.42
C PRO A 48 -5.17 6.09 -2.15
N ASP A 49 -5.56 6.90 -3.15
CA ASP A 49 -5.72 8.35 -2.97
C ASP A 49 -6.86 8.68 -1.99
N THR A 50 -7.98 7.97 -2.08
CA THR A 50 -9.11 8.15 -1.17
C THR A 50 -8.73 7.80 0.27
N ILE A 51 -8.01 6.69 0.49
CA ILE A 51 -7.51 6.32 1.82
C ILE A 51 -6.51 7.36 2.33
N ALA A 52 -5.58 7.82 1.49
CA ALA A 52 -4.62 8.86 1.85
C ALA A 52 -5.29 10.17 2.28
N ARG A 53 -6.40 10.55 1.64
CA ARG A 53 -7.20 11.75 2.00
C ARG A 53 -7.89 11.59 3.35
N ILE A 54 -8.44 10.42 3.66
CA ILE A 54 -9.02 10.12 4.97
C ILE A 54 -7.95 10.29 6.06
N ILE A 55 -6.77 9.74 5.85
CA ILE A 55 -5.66 9.84 6.79
C ILE A 55 -5.12 11.29 6.90
N ALA A 56 -4.97 12.00 5.77
CA ALA A 56 -4.53 13.39 5.78
C ALA A 56 -5.51 14.31 6.52
N GLN A 57 -6.80 14.09 6.35
CA GLN A 57 -7.84 14.82 7.09
C GLN A 57 -7.74 14.57 8.60
N HIS A 58 -7.57 13.30 8.99
CA HIS A 58 -7.38 12.96 10.41
C HIS A 58 -6.10 13.58 10.98
N LEU A 59 -4.97 13.50 10.27
CA LEU A 59 -3.71 14.15 10.69
C LEU A 59 -3.87 15.67 10.79
N SER A 60 -4.65 16.29 9.91
CA SER A 60 -4.88 17.74 9.95
C SER A 60 -5.59 18.20 11.22
N THR A 61 -6.43 17.35 11.80
CA THR A 61 -7.16 17.64 13.05
C THR A 61 -6.39 17.21 14.31
N SER A 62 -5.57 16.18 14.24
CA SER A 62 -4.91 15.56 15.41
C SER A 62 -3.44 15.98 15.60
N VAL A 63 -2.74 16.31 14.52
CA VAL A 63 -1.30 16.62 14.54
C VAL A 63 -1.05 18.02 14.00
N GLY A 64 -1.45 18.30 12.74
CA GLY A 64 -1.27 19.57 12.07
C GLY A 64 -1.60 19.50 10.59
N THR A 65 -1.85 20.63 9.98
CA THR A 65 -2.29 20.75 8.57
C THR A 65 -1.50 19.84 7.64
N THR A 66 -2.18 18.90 7.01
CA THR A 66 -1.60 17.91 6.10
C THR A 66 -2.24 18.04 4.72
N ILE A 67 -1.41 18.18 3.68
CA ILE A 67 -1.87 18.32 2.29
C ILE A 67 -1.42 17.13 1.44
N ILE A 68 -2.25 16.75 0.48
CA ILE A 68 -1.96 15.70 -0.49
C ILE A 68 -1.13 16.27 -1.66
N ASP A 69 -0.07 15.55 -2.05
CA ASP A 69 0.74 15.81 -3.23
C ASP A 69 0.76 14.53 -4.09
N ASN A 70 -0.13 14.45 -5.07
CA ASN A 70 -0.19 13.29 -5.97
C ASN A 70 0.97 13.32 -6.96
N ARG A 71 1.83 12.29 -6.94
CA ARG A 71 2.98 12.09 -7.84
C ARG A 71 2.96 10.71 -8.48
N PRO A 72 2.01 10.44 -9.40
CA PRO A 72 1.91 9.16 -10.08
C PRO A 72 3.03 8.96 -11.09
N GLY A 73 3.17 7.72 -11.55
CA GLY A 73 4.02 7.36 -12.68
C GLY A 73 5.08 6.31 -12.35
N ALA A 74 5.55 5.63 -13.40
CA ALA A 74 6.53 4.55 -13.35
C ALA A 74 6.23 3.51 -12.26
N ASN A 75 4.99 3.02 -12.20
CA ASN A 75 4.51 2.09 -11.18
C ASN A 75 4.84 2.56 -9.75
N THR A 76 4.43 3.80 -9.41
CA THR A 76 4.64 4.49 -8.13
C THR A 76 6.07 5.01 -7.86
N THR A 77 7.05 4.62 -8.66
CA THR A 77 8.47 4.90 -8.39
C THR A 77 8.79 6.40 -8.37
N ILE A 78 8.12 7.23 -9.19
CA ILE A 78 8.38 8.69 -9.24
C ILE A 78 8.09 9.33 -7.88
N GLY A 79 6.90 9.13 -7.33
CA GLY A 79 6.53 9.70 -6.03
C GLY A 79 7.34 9.12 -4.88
N THR A 80 7.61 7.81 -4.92
CA THR A 80 8.37 7.10 -3.88
C THR A 80 9.81 7.60 -3.80
N LYS A 81 10.50 7.77 -4.92
CA LYS A 81 11.85 8.37 -4.97
C LYS A 81 11.86 9.81 -4.46
N ALA A 82 10.86 10.60 -4.85
CA ALA A 82 10.76 11.97 -4.38
C ALA A 82 10.60 12.05 -2.85
N ALA A 83 9.87 11.10 -2.26
CA ALA A 83 9.77 11.00 -0.82
C ALA A 83 11.07 10.53 -0.17
N ALA A 84 11.73 9.50 -0.72
CA ALA A 84 12.99 8.97 -0.20
C ALA A 84 14.13 10.00 -0.18
N ALA A 85 14.12 10.94 -1.14
CA ALA A 85 15.11 12.00 -1.26
C ALA A 85 14.77 13.29 -0.48
N ALA A 86 13.63 13.33 0.22
CA ALA A 86 13.23 14.50 0.98
C ALA A 86 13.98 14.58 2.32
N GLU A 87 13.97 15.79 2.92
CA GLU A 87 14.58 16.02 4.24
C GLU A 87 13.89 15.16 5.31
N PRO A 88 14.67 14.52 6.22
CA PRO A 88 14.13 13.64 7.26
C PRO A 88 13.63 14.44 8.48
N ASP A 89 12.82 15.45 8.25
CA ASP A 89 12.33 16.39 9.27
C ASP A 89 10.86 16.18 9.65
N GLY A 90 10.21 15.15 9.05
CA GLY A 90 8.82 14.79 9.28
C GLY A 90 7.79 15.61 8.49
N TYR A 91 8.20 16.59 7.68
CA TYR A 91 7.27 17.43 6.91
C TYR A 91 7.00 16.91 5.50
N THR A 92 7.74 15.92 5.05
CA THR A 92 7.42 15.15 3.84
C THR A 92 7.24 13.69 4.21
N LEU A 93 6.03 13.19 3.99
CA LEU A 93 5.65 11.80 4.26
C LEU A 93 5.28 11.11 2.95
N LEU A 94 5.37 9.79 2.91
CA LEU A 94 4.90 8.97 1.79
C LEU A 94 3.72 8.11 2.24
N PHE A 95 2.64 8.17 1.49
CA PHE A 95 1.61 7.13 1.50
C PHE A 95 2.14 5.92 0.74
N GLY A 96 2.83 5.06 1.47
CA GLY A 96 3.41 3.83 0.96
C GLY A 96 2.36 2.74 0.74
N SER A 97 2.68 1.79 -0.12
CA SER A 97 1.81 0.65 -0.44
C SER A 97 2.63 -0.59 -0.78
N SER A 98 1.95 -1.74 -0.88
CA SER A 98 2.54 -2.97 -1.42
C SER A 98 3.20 -2.76 -2.78
N THR A 99 2.63 -1.88 -3.63
CA THR A 99 3.24 -1.54 -4.92
C THR A 99 4.54 -0.78 -4.74
N SER A 100 4.53 0.31 -3.98
CA SER A 100 5.69 1.21 -3.84
C SER A 100 6.80 0.66 -2.97
N LEU A 101 6.47 -0.11 -1.91
CA LEU A 101 7.45 -0.58 -0.92
C LEU A 101 7.79 -2.07 -1.04
N ALA A 102 7.18 -2.80 -1.99
CA ALA A 102 7.49 -4.21 -2.17
C ALA A 102 7.56 -4.62 -3.65
N LEU A 103 6.50 -4.42 -4.44
CA LEU A 103 6.43 -4.90 -5.82
C LEU A 103 7.36 -4.12 -6.77
N ALA A 104 7.31 -2.77 -6.78
CA ALA A 104 8.10 -1.97 -7.69
C ALA A 104 9.62 -2.16 -7.49
N PRO A 105 10.15 -2.23 -6.25
CA PRO A 105 11.54 -2.62 -6.02
C PRO A 105 11.88 -4.02 -6.53
N ALA A 106 10.97 -5.00 -6.38
CA ALA A 106 11.17 -6.35 -6.84
C ALA A 106 11.25 -6.47 -8.38
N LEU A 107 10.49 -5.65 -9.10
CA LEU A 107 10.44 -5.66 -10.57
C LEU A 107 11.62 -4.94 -11.22
N LYS A 108 12.03 -3.79 -10.71
CA LYS A 108 12.98 -2.89 -11.39
C LYS A 108 14.39 -2.90 -10.84
N GLY A 109 14.61 -3.47 -9.63
CA GLY A 109 15.89 -3.29 -8.94
C GLY A 109 16.21 -1.81 -8.70
N GLY A 110 16.13 -1.40 -7.58
CA GLY A 110 16.61 -0.43 -6.72
C GLY A 110 17.15 0.93 -7.08
N ASP A 111 16.29 1.87 -7.43
CA ASP A 111 16.64 3.29 -7.24
C ASP A 111 16.32 3.78 -5.80
N TYR A 112 15.73 2.94 -4.96
CA TYR A 112 15.55 3.09 -3.52
C TYR A 112 15.42 1.70 -2.87
N ASP A 113 15.83 1.60 -1.62
CA ASP A 113 15.65 0.40 -0.80
C ASP A 113 14.39 0.59 0.08
N PRO A 114 13.36 -0.24 -0.04
CA PRO A 114 12.13 -0.06 0.73
C PRO A 114 12.32 -0.18 2.24
N VAL A 115 13.38 -0.84 2.69
CA VAL A 115 13.69 -1.04 4.11
C VAL A 115 14.62 0.07 4.64
N ARG A 116 15.61 0.50 3.84
CA ARG A 116 16.66 1.43 4.27
C ARG A 116 16.37 2.88 3.96
N SER A 117 15.58 3.16 2.92
CA SER A 117 15.30 4.55 2.48
C SER A 117 14.22 5.21 3.29
N PHE A 118 13.52 4.50 4.19
CA PHE A 118 12.38 5.01 4.92
C PHE A 118 12.43 4.69 6.41
N ALA A 119 11.81 5.57 7.20
CA ALA A 119 11.42 5.33 8.58
C ALA A 119 9.93 4.97 8.60
N PRO A 120 9.55 3.70 8.86
CA PRO A 120 8.15 3.27 8.95
C PRO A 120 7.43 3.99 10.09
N ILE A 121 6.21 4.49 9.83
CA ILE A 121 5.38 5.18 10.82
C ILE A 121 4.23 4.28 11.26
N ALA A 122 3.33 3.91 10.34
CA ALA A 122 2.16 3.12 10.66
C ALA A 122 1.68 2.31 9.45
N LEU A 123 1.31 1.07 9.68
CA LEU A 123 0.48 0.30 8.75
C LEU A 123 -0.95 0.81 8.87
N ILE A 124 -1.63 1.07 7.76
CA ILE A 124 -2.94 1.76 7.75
C ILE A 124 -4.05 0.77 7.44
N SER A 125 -3.94 0.08 6.32
CA SER A 125 -5.01 -0.79 5.85
C SER A 125 -4.52 -1.90 4.94
N SER A 126 -5.33 -2.95 4.81
CA SER A 126 -5.16 -3.97 3.79
C SER A 126 -6.48 -4.29 3.11
N ALA A 127 -6.38 -4.76 1.86
CA ALA A 127 -7.50 -5.30 1.11
C ALA A 127 -7.03 -6.54 0.34
N PRO A 128 -7.74 -7.67 0.41
CA PRO A 128 -7.45 -8.82 -0.44
C PRO A 128 -7.85 -8.50 -1.86
N PHE A 129 -7.24 -9.16 -2.83
CA PHE A 129 -7.79 -9.16 -4.17
C PHE A 129 -8.93 -10.16 -4.28
N ILE A 130 -9.82 -9.90 -5.23
CA ILE A 130 -10.80 -10.85 -5.71
C ILE A 130 -10.55 -11.13 -7.19
N LEU A 131 -10.85 -12.35 -7.61
CA LEU A 131 -11.02 -12.67 -9.00
C LEU A 131 -12.49 -12.51 -9.36
N ALA A 132 -12.78 -11.56 -10.24
CA ALA A 132 -14.11 -11.39 -10.80
C ALA A 132 -14.12 -11.63 -12.31
N VAL A 133 -15.24 -12.16 -12.81
CA VAL A 133 -15.48 -12.40 -14.22
C VAL A 133 -16.65 -11.56 -14.73
N GLY A 134 -16.60 -11.22 -16.03
CA GLY A 134 -17.66 -10.52 -16.72
C GLY A 134 -18.83 -11.45 -17.08
N PRO A 135 -19.93 -10.88 -17.61
CA PRO A 135 -21.15 -11.63 -17.96
C PRO A 135 -20.96 -12.62 -19.11
N SER A 136 -19.95 -12.41 -19.97
CA SER A 136 -19.57 -13.30 -21.07
C SER A 136 -19.03 -14.66 -20.61
N VAL A 137 -18.45 -14.72 -19.39
CA VAL A 137 -17.85 -15.94 -18.84
C VAL A 137 -18.91 -16.77 -18.11
N PRO A 138 -19.19 -18.01 -18.54
CA PRO A 138 -20.25 -18.82 -17.94
C PRO A 138 -19.90 -19.41 -16.57
N ALA A 139 -18.61 -19.39 -16.16
CA ALA A 139 -18.11 -19.99 -14.93
C ALA A 139 -18.69 -19.33 -13.67
N ARG A 140 -19.05 -20.15 -12.68
CA ARG A 140 -19.56 -19.75 -11.36
C ARG A 140 -18.58 -20.05 -10.23
N THR A 141 -17.57 -20.87 -10.49
CA THR A 141 -16.53 -21.25 -9.54
C THR A 141 -15.17 -21.13 -10.20
N VAL A 142 -14.10 -21.06 -9.38
CA VAL A 142 -12.72 -21.09 -9.90
C VAL A 142 -12.44 -22.37 -10.70
N ALA A 143 -12.93 -23.51 -10.24
CA ALA A 143 -12.75 -24.79 -10.93
C ALA A 143 -13.40 -24.78 -12.33
N GLU A 144 -14.64 -24.27 -12.44
CA GLU A 144 -15.32 -24.10 -13.72
C GLU A 144 -14.58 -23.10 -14.63
N PHE A 145 -14.07 -22.01 -14.06
CA PHE A 145 -13.28 -21.03 -14.81
C PHE A 145 -11.99 -21.65 -15.37
N ILE A 146 -11.24 -22.41 -14.56
CA ILE A 146 -10.05 -23.12 -15.00
C ILE A 146 -10.37 -24.10 -16.12
N ALA A 147 -11.44 -24.89 -15.99
CA ALA A 147 -11.88 -25.82 -17.02
C ALA A 147 -12.25 -25.08 -18.31
N TYR A 148 -13.00 -24.00 -18.20
CA TYR A 148 -13.40 -23.15 -19.33
C TYR A 148 -12.17 -22.53 -20.02
N ALA A 149 -11.23 -21.99 -19.29
CA ALA A 149 -10.01 -21.40 -19.82
C ALA A 149 -9.12 -22.44 -20.53
N LYS A 150 -9.01 -23.66 -19.98
CA LYS A 150 -8.27 -24.77 -20.61
C LYS A 150 -8.92 -25.24 -21.94
N ALA A 151 -10.24 -25.13 -22.07
CA ALA A 151 -10.95 -25.43 -23.31
C ALA A 151 -10.82 -24.30 -24.35
N HIS A 152 -10.38 -23.10 -23.95
CA HIS A 152 -10.27 -21.92 -24.82
C HIS A 152 -8.89 -21.24 -24.68
N PRO A 153 -7.77 -21.94 -24.95
CA PRO A 153 -6.43 -21.41 -24.74
C PRO A 153 -6.18 -20.14 -25.57
N GLY A 154 -5.64 -19.10 -24.95
CA GLY A 154 -5.33 -17.81 -25.55
C GLY A 154 -6.54 -16.97 -25.98
N LYS A 155 -7.77 -17.37 -25.61
CA LYS A 155 -9.00 -16.64 -25.97
C LYS A 155 -9.50 -15.72 -24.89
N LEU A 156 -9.28 -16.06 -23.62
CA LEU A 156 -9.70 -15.24 -22.49
C LEU A 156 -8.64 -14.19 -22.17
N ASN A 157 -9.11 -13.05 -21.74
CA ASN A 157 -8.25 -11.92 -21.39
C ASN A 157 -8.50 -11.44 -19.96
N PHE A 158 -7.46 -10.83 -19.36
CA PHE A 158 -7.58 -10.18 -18.09
C PHE A 158 -7.00 -8.76 -18.13
N ALA A 159 -7.69 -7.82 -17.49
CA ALA A 159 -7.28 -6.44 -17.45
C ALA A 159 -6.29 -6.19 -16.29
N ALA A 160 -5.20 -5.49 -16.59
CA ALA A 160 -4.24 -5.09 -15.58
C ALA A 160 -3.36 -3.91 -16.02
N PRO A 161 -2.97 -3.01 -15.11
CA PRO A 161 -1.84 -2.13 -15.35
C PRO A 161 -0.56 -2.97 -15.44
N THR A 162 0.22 -2.77 -16.49
CA THR A 162 1.47 -3.53 -16.70
C THR A 162 2.40 -3.40 -15.49
N GLY A 163 2.83 -4.53 -14.92
CA GLY A 163 3.69 -4.57 -13.72
C GLY A 163 2.98 -4.17 -12.42
N GLY A 164 1.67 -3.92 -12.44
CA GLY A 164 0.89 -3.69 -11.23
C GLY A 164 0.46 -4.97 -10.53
N PRO A 165 -0.05 -4.89 -9.27
CA PRO A 165 -0.54 -6.06 -8.54
C PRO A 165 -1.59 -6.91 -9.30
N PRO A 166 -2.55 -6.34 -10.05
CA PRO A 166 -3.47 -7.12 -10.88
C PRO A 166 -2.76 -7.96 -11.95
N HIS A 167 -1.69 -7.42 -12.58
CA HIS A 167 -0.90 -8.16 -13.56
C HIS A 167 -0.18 -9.34 -12.92
N VAL A 168 0.46 -9.11 -11.77
CA VAL A 168 1.14 -10.17 -11.01
C VAL A 168 0.15 -11.25 -10.57
N ALA A 169 -1.05 -10.86 -10.10
CA ALA A 169 -2.10 -11.80 -9.72
C ALA A 169 -2.51 -12.71 -10.89
N GLY A 170 -2.69 -12.13 -12.09
CA GLY A 170 -2.99 -12.89 -13.31
C GLY A 170 -1.88 -13.87 -13.68
N GLU A 171 -0.65 -13.44 -13.68
CA GLU A 171 0.50 -14.31 -14.01
C GLU A 171 0.72 -15.42 -12.95
N MET A 172 0.55 -15.12 -11.65
CA MET A 172 0.55 -16.14 -10.60
C MET A 172 -0.55 -17.17 -10.83
N PHE A 173 -1.74 -16.73 -11.20
CA PHE A 173 -2.87 -17.60 -11.46
C PHE A 173 -2.63 -18.51 -12.69
N LYS A 174 -2.06 -17.94 -13.78
CA LYS A 174 -1.62 -18.72 -14.95
C LYS A 174 -0.60 -19.79 -14.56
N ALA A 175 0.43 -19.41 -13.85
CA ALA A 175 1.50 -20.33 -13.42
C ALA A 175 0.97 -21.46 -12.53
N ALA A 176 0.06 -21.16 -11.61
CA ALA A 176 -0.50 -22.17 -10.68
C ALA A 176 -1.51 -23.12 -11.32
N THR A 177 -2.23 -22.67 -12.36
CA THR A 177 -3.35 -23.42 -12.95
C THR A 177 -3.05 -24.02 -14.34
N GLY A 178 -1.98 -23.53 -14.97
CA GLY A 178 -1.58 -23.95 -16.33
C GLY A 178 -2.56 -23.51 -17.41
N ILE A 179 -3.35 -22.45 -17.18
CA ILE A 179 -4.23 -21.85 -18.18
C ILE A 179 -3.48 -20.82 -19.03
N ASP A 180 -3.95 -20.65 -20.26
CA ASP A 180 -3.46 -19.62 -21.17
C ASP A 180 -4.50 -18.50 -21.30
N ILE A 181 -4.25 -17.38 -20.60
CA ILE A 181 -5.05 -16.16 -20.62
C ILE A 181 -4.15 -14.96 -20.94
N VAL A 182 -4.67 -13.96 -21.64
CA VAL A 182 -3.91 -12.85 -22.21
C VAL A 182 -4.05 -11.59 -21.37
N PRO A 183 -2.95 -10.98 -20.87
CA PRO A 183 -3.00 -9.69 -20.18
C PRO A 183 -3.31 -8.56 -21.18
N VAL A 184 -4.25 -7.69 -20.82
CA VAL A 184 -4.56 -6.46 -21.54
C VAL A 184 -4.21 -5.26 -20.66
N SER A 185 -3.32 -4.39 -21.17
CA SER A 185 -2.81 -3.27 -20.39
C SER A 185 -3.81 -2.12 -20.31
N TYR A 186 -4.11 -1.69 -19.08
CA TYR A 186 -4.92 -0.51 -18.78
C TYR A 186 -4.11 0.50 -17.96
N ARG A 187 -4.23 1.79 -18.29
CA ARG A 187 -3.61 2.85 -17.48
C ARG A 187 -4.33 3.08 -16.15
N ALA A 188 -5.64 2.86 -16.14
CA ALA A 188 -6.49 2.98 -14.95
C ALA A 188 -7.56 1.90 -14.97
N MET A 189 -7.84 1.29 -13.82
CA MET A 189 -8.77 0.18 -13.70
C MET A 189 -10.23 0.57 -13.94
N ASN A 190 -10.61 1.85 -13.78
CA ASN A 190 -11.98 2.31 -14.04
C ASN A 190 -12.48 1.96 -15.45
N GLN A 191 -11.61 2.10 -16.47
CA GLN A 191 -11.96 1.70 -17.84
C GLN A 191 -12.10 0.17 -17.93
N ALA A 192 -11.19 -0.57 -17.30
CA ALA A 192 -11.24 -2.02 -17.29
C ALA A 192 -12.54 -2.57 -16.66
N PHE A 193 -13.07 -1.92 -15.63
CA PHE A 193 -14.37 -2.30 -15.03
C PHE A 193 -15.52 -2.06 -16.01
N THR A 194 -15.50 -0.96 -16.74
CA THR A 194 -16.51 -0.69 -17.79
C THR A 194 -16.47 -1.77 -18.87
N ASP A 195 -15.30 -2.12 -19.34
CA ASP A 195 -15.10 -3.13 -20.38
C ASP A 195 -15.45 -4.53 -19.87
N LEU A 196 -15.21 -4.84 -18.60
CA LEU A 196 -15.63 -6.10 -17.96
C LEU A 196 -17.15 -6.27 -17.97
N ILE A 197 -17.88 -5.25 -17.51
CA ILE A 197 -19.37 -5.32 -17.47
C ILE A 197 -19.99 -5.27 -18.86
N ALA A 198 -19.30 -4.69 -19.85
CA ALA A 198 -19.69 -4.70 -21.25
C ALA A 198 -19.36 -6.03 -21.96
N GLY A 199 -18.67 -6.97 -21.29
CA GLY A 199 -18.25 -8.26 -21.87
C GLY A 199 -17.08 -8.17 -22.84
N GLN A 200 -16.34 -7.05 -22.84
CA GLN A 200 -15.13 -6.87 -23.66
C GLN A 200 -13.86 -7.39 -22.96
N MET A 201 -13.93 -7.52 -21.63
CA MET A 201 -12.94 -8.17 -20.81
C MET A 201 -13.57 -9.37 -20.11
N ASP A 202 -12.82 -10.48 -20.00
CA ASP A 202 -13.33 -11.71 -19.42
C ASP A 202 -13.19 -11.76 -17.92
N MET A 203 -12.06 -11.27 -17.40
CA MET A 203 -11.79 -11.33 -15.98
C MET A 203 -10.89 -10.19 -15.49
N ILE A 204 -10.90 -10.02 -14.18
CA ILE A 204 -10.13 -9.00 -13.47
C ILE A 204 -9.69 -9.53 -12.12
N PHE A 205 -8.46 -9.17 -11.72
CA PHE A 205 -8.00 -9.24 -10.33
C PHE A 205 -7.92 -7.84 -9.77
N ASP A 206 -8.68 -7.52 -8.72
CA ASP A 206 -8.55 -6.23 -8.07
C ASP A 206 -9.08 -6.26 -6.63
N ALA A 207 -8.84 -5.17 -5.89
CA ALA A 207 -9.44 -4.97 -4.58
C ALA A 207 -10.97 -4.80 -4.70
N PRO A 208 -11.75 -5.22 -3.68
CA PRO A 208 -13.21 -5.28 -3.77
C PRO A 208 -13.90 -3.94 -4.04
N ALA A 209 -13.34 -2.83 -3.56
CA ALA A 209 -14.00 -1.53 -3.51
C ALA A 209 -14.73 -1.11 -4.79
N LEU A 210 -14.04 -1.22 -5.91
CA LEU A 210 -14.58 -0.80 -7.20
C LEU A 210 -15.44 -1.88 -7.87
N LEU A 211 -15.30 -3.14 -7.48
CA LEU A 211 -16.04 -4.27 -8.02
C LEU A 211 -17.33 -4.58 -7.26
N LEU A 212 -17.38 -4.30 -5.96
CA LEU A 212 -18.54 -4.61 -5.11
C LEU A 212 -19.87 -4.10 -5.64
N PRO A 213 -20.01 -2.85 -6.15
CA PRO A 213 -21.27 -2.38 -6.73
C PRO A 213 -21.70 -3.25 -7.92
N PHE A 214 -20.79 -3.57 -8.82
CA PHE A 214 -21.09 -4.38 -10.01
C PHE A 214 -21.41 -5.83 -9.67
N ILE A 215 -20.79 -6.39 -8.63
CA ILE A 215 -21.07 -7.74 -8.15
C ILE A 215 -22.46 -7.78 -7.51
N ARG A 216 -22.82 -6.79 -6.68
CA ARG A 216 -24.14 -6.67 -6.05
C ARG A 216 -25.25 -6.49 -7.08
N ASP A 217 -24.97 -5.76 -8.16
CA ASP A 217 -25.88 -5.56 -9.28
C ASP A 217 -25.93 -6.78 -10.24
N GLY A 218 -25.15 -7.82 -10.01
CA GLY A 218 -25.07 -9.00 -10.89
C GLY A 218 -24.40 -8.76 -12.24
N LYS A 219 -23.75 -7.61 -12.43
CA LYS A 219 -23.02 -7.23 -13.67
C LYS A 219 -21.63 -7.84 -13.77
N ALA A 220 -21.05 -8.25 -12.64
CA ALA A 220 -19.84 -9.04 -12.56
C ALA A 220 -20.04 -10.14 -11.51
N ARG A 221 -19.22 -11.18 -11.55
CA ARG A 221 -19.29 -12.30 -10.60
C ARG A 221 -17.93 -12.51 -9.94
N ALA A 222 -17.87 -12.38 -8.62
CA ALA A 222 -16.71 -12.79 -7.85
C ALA A 222 -16.65 -14.31 -7.77
N LEU A 223 -15.54 -14.89 -8.14
CA LEU A 223 -15.31 -16.34 -8.09
C LEU A 223 -14.55 -16.75 -6.84
N VAL A 224 -13.65 -15.88 -6.35
CA VAL A 224 -12.78 -16.21 -5.21
C VAL A 224 -12.18 -14.94 -4.60
N VAL A 225 -11.89 -15.00 -3.29
CA VAL A 225 -11.12 -14.00 -2.55
C VAL A 225 -9.69 -14.51 -2.35
N MET A 226 -8.69 -13.71 -2.70
CA MET A 226 -7.26 -14.03 -2.57
C MET A 226 -6.74 -13.77 -1.14
N ASN A 227 -7.43 -14.29 -0.14
CA ASN A 227 -7.10 -14.13 1.27
C ASN A 227 -7.19 -15.49 1.99
N ALA A 228 -6.65 -15.56 3.21
CA ALA A 228 -6.78 -16.72 4.08
C ALA A 228 -8.20 -16.90 4.65
N ARG A 229 -9.00 -15.82 4.71
CA ARG A 229 -10.38 -15.81 5.20
C ARG A 229 -11.29 -15.12 4.19
N ARG A 230 -12.57 -15.50 4.16
CA ARG A 230 -13.60 -14.79 3.41
C ARG A 230 -13.74 -13.36 3.95
N THR A 231 -14.19 -12.44 3.11
CA THR A 231 -14.44 -11.05 3.52
C THR A 231 -15.89 -10.87 3.94
N ALA A 232 -16.15 -9.93 4.85
CA ALA A 232 -17.51 -9.63 5.31
C ALA A 232 -18.42 -9.13 4.17
N ASP A 233 -17.85 -8.44 3.18
CA ASP A 233 -18.58 -7.92 2.02
C ASP A 233 -19.00 -9.01 1.02
N LEU A 234 -18.33 -10.16 1.02
CA LEU A 234 -18.54 -11.29 0.11
C LEU A 234 -18.51 -12.62 0.89
N PRO A 235 -19.44 -12.82 1.85
CA PRO A 235 -19.40 -14.00 2.76
C PRO A 235 -19.59 -15.33 2.04
N ASP A 236 -20.25 -15.32 0.89
CA ASP A 236 -20.52 -16.53 0.09
C ASP A 236 -19.41 -16.86 -0.91
N VAL A 237 -18.46 -15.94 -1.13
CA VAL A 237 -17.34 -16.13 -2.07
C VAL A 237 -16.21 -16.88 -1.36
N PRO A 238 -15.79 -18.07 -1.88
CA PRO A 238 -14.74 -18.85 -1.24
C PRO A 238 -13.37 -18.16 -1.32
N THR A 239 -12.46 -18.58 -0.47
CA THR A 239 -11.05 -18.20 -0.55
C THR A 239 -10.29 -19.06 -1.57
N MET A 240 -9.10 -18.62 -1.99
CA MET A 240 -8.22 -19.42 -2.83
C MET A 240 -7.87 -20.77 -2.17
N ALA A 241 -7.68 -20.80 -0.85
CA ALA A 241 -7.40 -22.01 -0.10
C ALA A 241 -8.59 -22.99 -0.16
N GLU A 242 -9.82 -22.51 0.06
CA GLU A 242 -11.05 -23.30 -0.08
C GLU A 242 -11.27 -23.80 -1.51
N SER A 243 -10.69 -23.09 -2.49
CA SER A 243 -10.76 -23.45 -3.94
C SER A 243 -9.59 -24.34 -4.39
N GLY A 244 -8.78 -24.88 -3.47
CA GLY A 244 -7.67 -25.80 -3.78
C GLY A 244 -6.38 -25.11 -4.25
N LEU A 245 -6.27 -23.79 -4.09
CA LEU A 245 -5.12 -22.97 -4.53
C LEU A 245 -4.51 -22.17 -3.37
N PRO A 246 -4.11 -22.79 -2.24
CA PRO A 246 -3.71 -22.09 -1.02
C PRO A 246 -2.47 -21.21 -1.18
N ALA A 247 -1.63 -21.49 -2.17
CA ALA A 247 -0.45 -20.68 -2.47
C ALA A 247 -0.79 -19.32 -3.14
N LEU A 248 -2.00 -19.16 -3.65
CA LEU A 248 -2.45 -17.93 -4.33
C LEU A 248 -3.13 -16.98 -3.34
N SER A 249 -2.35 -16.39 -2.44
CA SER A 249 -2.82 -15.32 -1.55
C SER A 249 -2.16 -14.01 -1.92
N LEU A 250 -2.97 -13.01 -2.24
CA LEU A 250 -2.48 -11.68 -2.60
C LEU A 250 -3.34 -10.62 -1.94
N THR A 251 -2.69 -9.85 -1.06
CA THR A 251 -3.29 -8.75 -0.33
C THR A 251 -2.49 -7.49 -0.62
N VAL A 252 -3.17 -6.44 -1.02
CA VAL A 252 -2.57 -5.11 -1.09
C VAL A 252 -2.70 -4.41 0.26
N TRP A 253 -1.73 -3.59 0.59
CA TRP A 253 -1.71 -2.86 1.85
C TRP A 253 -1.20 -1.43 1.65
N ASN A 254 -1.57 -0.57 2.57
CA ASN A 254 -1.14 0.82 2.62
C ASN A 254 -0.60 1.18 4.00
N GLY A 255 0.39 2.04 4.02
CA GLY A 255 0.99 2.52 5.25
C GLY A 255 1.62 3.90 5.08
N LEU A 256 1.99 4.51 6.19
CA LEU A 256 2.66 5.80 6.22
C LEU A 256 4.13 5.61 6.56
N VAL A 257 5.02 6.19 5.76
CA VAL A 257 6.47 6.21 6.01
C VAL A 257 7.01 7.61 5.83
N ALA A 258 8.14 7.90 6.49
CA ALA A 258 8.92 9.12 6.30
C ALA A 258 10.30 8.79 5.68
N PRO A 259 11.08 9.77 5.20
CA PRO A 259 12.48 9.56 4.82
C PRO A 259 13.29 8.93 5.95
N ALA A 260 14.28 8.10 5.62
CA ALA A 260 15.18 7.51 6.61
C ALA A 260 15.91 8.59 7.41
N GLY A 261 16.06 8.39 8.73
CA GLY A 261 16.66 9.38 9.62
C GLY A 261 15.67 10.39 10.23
N THR A 262 14.38 10.30 9.90
CA THR A 262 13.35 11.10 10.59
C THR A 262 13.39 10.81 12.10
N PRO A 263 13.41 11.85 12.97
CA PRO A 263 13.52 11.69 14.41
C PRO A 263 12.44 10.78 15.00
N GLU A 264 12.84 9.87 15.90
CA GLU A 264 11.96 8.88 16.51
C GLU A 264 10.75 9.52 17.23
N VAL A 265 10.95 10.68 17.85
CA VAL A 265 9.86 11.41 18.51
C VAL A 265 8.76 11.83 17.54
N ILE A 266 9.11 12.18 16.30
CA ILE A 266 8.17 12.52 15.22
C ILE A 266 7.45 11.25 14.74
N VAL A 267 8.19 10.17 14.48
CA VAL A 267 7.65 8.87 14.07
C VAL A 267 6.64 8.35 15.08
N THR A 268 7.00 8.38 16.37
CA THR A 268 6.12 7.91 17.47
C THR A 268 4.86 8.77 17.58
N ARG A 269 4.98 10.09 17.46
CA ARG A 269 3.83 11.01 17.50
C ARG A 269 2.86 10.75 16.35
N LEU A 270 3.37 10.59 15.13
CA LEU A 270 2.56 10.28 13.94
C LEU A 270 1.92 8.90 14.04
N ASN A 271 2.67 7.88 14.51
CA ASN A 271 2.14 6.53 14.73
C ASN A 271 0.97 6.55 15.73
N ALA A 272 1.13 7.23 16.87
CA ALA A 272 0.08 7.34 17.87
C ALA A 272 -1.19 7.97 17.28
N ALA A 273 -1.07 9.08 16.53
CA ALA A 273 -2.18 9.76 15.90
C ALA A 273 -2.89 8.86 14.87
N ILE A 274 -2.13 8.17 14.01
CA ILE A 274 -2.72 7.25 13.02
C ILE A 274 -3.46 6.10 13.70
N ASN A 275 -2.84 5.43 14.68
CA ASN A 275 -3.47 4.32 15.39
C ASN A 275 -4.74 4.77 16.14
N ASP A 276 -4.77 5.99 16.68
CA ASP A 276 -5.97 6.55 17.31
C ASP A 276 -7.09 6.75 16.27
N GLY A 277 -6.78 7.35 15.14
CA GLY A 277 -7.72 7.51 14.03
C GLY A 277 -8.30 6.19 13.53
N LEU A 278 -7.44 5.18 13.35
CA LEU A 278 -7.87 3.85 12.89
C LEU A 278 -8.79 3.11 13.90
N ARG A 279 -8.83 3.54 15.16
CA ARG A 279 -9.81 3.03 16.15
C ARG A 279 -11.18 3.67 16.00
N SER A 280 -11.28 4.85 15.39
CA SER A 280 -12.54 5.56 15.26
C SER A 280 -13.56 4.81 14.41
N PRO A 281 -14.84 4.79 14.79
CA PRO A 281 -15.88 4.15 13.98
C PRO A 281 -15.98 4.73 12.57
N ASP A 282 -15.82 6.05 12.44
CA ASP A 282 -15.96 6.75 11.15
C ASP A 282 -14.88 6.34 10.15
N ILE A 283 -13.61 6.28 10.58
CA ILE A 283 -12.50 5.84 9.71
C ILE A 283 -12.63 4.36 9.39
N LYS A 284 -13.03 3.52 10.36
CA LYS A 284 -13.30 2.10 10.10
C LYS A 284 -14.38 1.91 9.05
N ALA A 285 -15.49 2.62 9.18
CA ALA A 285 -16.59 2.57 8.21
C ALA A 285 -16.14 3.08 6.83
N ALA A 286 -15.37 4.17 6.78
CA ALA A 286 -14.85 4.70 5.53
C ALA A 286 -13.89 3.72 4.83
N LEU A 287 -13.02 3.04 5.57
CA LEU A 287 -12.13 2.00 5.05
C LEU A 287 -12.93 0.77 4.58
N ALA A 288 -13.90 0.32 5.35
CA ALA A 288 -14.77 -0.81 4.98
C ALA A 288 -15.54 -0.53 3.67
N ASN A 289 -16.07 0.70 3.49
CA ASN A 289 -16.70 1.10 2.23
C ASN A 289 -15.76 1.03 1.01
N LEU A 290 -14.45 1.07 1.27
CA LEU A 290 -13.40 0.87 0.27
C LEU A 290 -12.90 -0.60 0.20
N GLY A 291 -13.62 -1.54 0.82
CA GLY A 291 -13.22 -2.94 0.87
C GLY A 291 -11.89 -3.18 1.59
N SER A 292 -11.52 -2.29 2.51
CA SER A 292 -10.26 -2.31 3.25
C SER A 292 -10.49 -2.54 4.73
N GLU A 293 -9.64 -3.33 5.35
CA GLU A 293 -9.61 -3.52 6.80
C GLU A 293 -8.52 -2.63 7.41
N PRO A 294 -8.80 -1.93 8.54
CA PRO A 294 -7.78 -1.17 9.23
C PRO A 294 -6.74 -2.10 9.86
N LEU A 295 -5.48 -1.72 9.74
CA LEU A 295 -4.35 -2.39 10.39
C LEU A 295 -3.66 -1.39 11.32
N MET A 296 -3.37 -1.85 12.53
CA MET A 296 -2.68 -1.04 13.55
C MET A 296 -1.40 -1.75 13.96
N GLY A 297 -0.45 -0.99 14.50
CA GLY A 297 0.78 -1.55 15.01
C GLY A 297 1.82 -0.48 15.33
N SER A 298 2.93 -0.92 15.89
CA SER A 298 4.09 -0.07 16.14
C SER A 298 4.89 0.18 14.85
N PRO A 299 5.75 1.21 14.83
CA PRO A 299 6.69 1.42 13.74
C PRO A 299 7.60 0.22 13.49
N GLN A 300 8.01 -0.49 14.56
CA GLN A 300 8.87 -1.67 14.50
C GLN A 300 8.16 -2.86 13.84
N GLU A 301 6.90 -3.11 14.19
CA GLU A 301 6.07 -4.14 13.53
C GLU A 301 5.88 -3.82 12.06
N PHE A 302 5.64 -2.56 11.72
CA PHE A 302 5.52 -2.14 10.32
C PHE A 302 6.85 -2.27 9.55
N ALA A 303 8.00 -1.97 10.18
CA ALA A 303 9.32 -2.21 9.58
C ALA A 303 9.54 -3.69 9.25
N ALA A 304 9.24 -4.59 10.20
CA ALA A 304 9.34 -6.03 10.00
C ALA A 304 8.38 -6.51 8.89
N PHE A 305 7.17 -5.95 8.84
CA PHE A 305 6.18 -6.25 7.81
C PHE A 305 6.68 -5.82 6.41
N ILE A 306 7.21 -4.60 6.24
CA ILE A 306 7.79 -4.15 4.97
C ILE A 306 8.91 -5.10 4.51
N ALA A 307 9.80 -5.49 5.40
CA ALA A 307 10.91 -6.39 5.06
C ALA A 307 10.41 -7.76 4.60
N SER A 308 9.40 -8.32 5.28
CA SER A 308 8.78 -9.60 4.92
C SER A 308 8.05 -9.53 3.57
N GLU A 309 7.30 -8.46 3.34
CA GLU A 309 6.59 -8.24 2.08
C GLU A 309 7.55 -7.99 0.90
N ALA A 310 8.61 -7.22 1.10
CA ALA A 310 9.64 -7.03 0.08
C ALA A 310 10.26 -8.36 -0.36
N LYS A 311 10.58 -9.25 0.59
CA LYS A 311 11.07 -10.59 0.29
C LYS A 311 10.02 -11.43 -0.45
N LYS A 312 8.78 -11.47 0.04
CA LYS A 312 7.67 -12.23 -0.56
C LYS A 312 7.44 -11.81 -2.01
N TRP A 313 7.39 -10.50 -2.28
CA TRP A 313 7.19 -10.01 -3.64
C TRP A 313 8.39 -10.28 -4.55
N ALA A 314 9.63 -10.20 -4.04
CA ALA A 314 10.82 -10.57 -4.81
C ALA A 314 10.79 -12.06 -5.21
N ASP A 315 10.40 -12.94 -4.29
CA ASP A 315 10.26 -14.38 -4.57
C ASP A 315 9.11 -14.63 -5.57
N THR A 316 8.00 -13.92 -5.43
CA THR A 316 6.83 -14.00 -6.34
C THR A 316 7.20 -13.57 -7.76
N VAL A 317 7.82 -12.41 -7.93
CA VAL A 317 8.25 -11.88 -9.23
C VAL A 317 9.21 -12.84 -9.92
N ARG A 318 10.14 -13.40 -9.16
CA ARG A 318 11.13 -14.38 -9.68
C ARG A 318 10.45 -15.67 -10.13
N SER A 319 9.55 -16.23 -9.31
CA SER A 319 8.86 -17.48 -9.63
C SER A 319 7.88 -17.34 -10.80
N ALA A 320 7.26 -16.18 -10.95
CA ALA A 320 6.37 -15.88 -12.08
C ALA A 320 7.13 -15.48 -13.37
N GLY A 321 8.47 -15.38 -13.32
CA GLY A 321 9.28 -14.99 -14.48
C GLY A 321 9.03 -13.56 -14.97
N LEU A 322 8.45 -12.69 -14.10
CA LEU A 322 8.09 -11.34 -14.47
C LEU A 322 9.34 -10.46 -14.56
N LYS A 323 9.53 -9.86 -15.74
CA LYS A 323 10.51 -8.81 -15.98
C LYS A 323 9.76 -7.59 -16.48
N MET A 324 10.09 -6.41 -15.95
CA MET A 324 9.67 -5.16 -16.61
C MET A 324 10.74 -4.79 -17.63
N GLU A 325 10.35 -4.69 -18.89
CA GLU A 325 11.15 -4.03 -19.93
C GLU A 325 11.26 -2.54 -19.68
#